data_077f908fc8ccab3ac6111ae6b1ffc1d5
#
_entry.id   077f908fc8ccab3ac6111ae6b1ffc1d5
#
_cell.length_a   1.000
_cell.length_b   1.000
_cell.length_c   1.000
_cell.angle_alpha   90.00
_cell.angle_beta   90.00
_cell.angle_gamma   90.00
#
_symmetry.space_group_name_H-M   'P 1'
#
loop_
_entity.id
_entity.type
_entity.pdbx_description
1 polymer ?
#
loop_
_entity_poly.entity_id
_entity_poly.type
_entity_poly.pdbx_seq_one_letter_code
_entity_poly.pdbx_strand_id
1 'polypeptide(L)'
;MLIITIKQGKEKALLAGDPWIYQSAVEKVDGKGHERNKPGITAIVQSSTRQFIGRAAYNAKSQIVGRMWSLREDEPVDHAMIKRRVQAAIDKRAAVLRVADPQALIQLVDGEKDGLPGLQVHLYGAEGGYLICQFNAAGVDMWKVPVVQALLKAVDCRNVYERCDPLVRQGEGLPNTPGALAGDEPPDRLMVREGKRLAPMDIATGFTYPR
;
A
#
# COMPACT_ATOMS: atom_id res chain seq x y z
N MET A 1 21.40 -8.60 4.95
CA MET A 1 20.40 -7.80 5.72
C MET A 1 20.73 -6.34 5.52
N LEU A 2 19.75 -5.54 5.11
CA LEU A 2 19.91 -4.10 4.84
C LEU A 2 19.66 -3.29 6.11
N ILE A 3 20.50 -2.26 6.35
CA ILE A 3 20.40 -1.38 7.51
C ILE A 3 20.43 0.07 7.03
N ILE A 4 19.43 0.85 7.43
CA ILE A 4 19.36 2.30 7.21
C ILE A 4 19.74 2.98 8.52
N THR A 5 20.81 3.77 8.52
CA THR A 5 21.19 4.59 9.67
C THR A 5 20.67 6.01 9.47
N ILE A 6 19.93 6.50 10.44
CA ILE A 6 19.31 7.84 10.44
C ILE A 6 20.26 8.84 11.09
N LYS A 7 20.38 10.01 10.47
CA LYS A 7 21.19 11.12 11.02
C LYS A 7 20.68 11.52 12.40
N GLN A 8 21.60 11.93 13.26
CA GLN A 8 21.30 12.41 14.61
C GLN A 8 20.23 13.52 14.59
N GLY A 9 19.20 13.34 15.41
CA GLY A 9 18.07 14.25 15.55
C GLY A 9 16.94 14.04 14.53
N LYS A 10 17.18 13.35 13.41
CA LYS A 10 16.15 13.05 12.40
C LYS A 10 15.27 11.84 12.78
N GLU A 11 15.72 11.00 13.71
CA GLU A 11 14.97 9.88 14.25
C GLU A 11 13.71 10.29 15.03
N LYS A 12 13.67 11.53 15.53
CA LYS A 12 12.56 12.04 16.34
C LYS A 12 11.22 12.02 15.60
N ALA A 13 11.24 12.37 14.31
CA ALA A 13 10.02 12.33 13.48
C ALA A 13 9.49 10.89 13.33
N LEU A 14 10.37 9.91 13.08
CA LEU A 14 9.99 8.50 12.95
C LEU A 14 9.42 7.96 14.26
N LEU A 15 10.06 8.27 15.39
CA LEU A 15 9.59 7.88 16.73
C LEU A 15 8.26 8.55 17.11
N ALA A 16 7.97 9.73 16.53
CA ALA A 16 6.70 10.41 16.68
C ALA A 16 5.61 9.89 15.71
N GLY A 17 5.93 8.90 14.86
CA GLY A 17 4.97 8.24 13.98
C GLY A 17 5.00 8.70 12.51
N ASP A 18 5.98 9.52 12.09
CA ASP A 18 6.15 9.81 10.67
C ASP A 18 6.54 8.50 9.95
N PRO A 19 5.77 8.06 8.95
CA PRO A 19 6.02 6.80 8.28
C PRO A 19 7.10 6.90 7.19
N TRP A 20 7.63 8.08 6.89
CA TRP A 20 8.48 8.31 5.72
C TRP A 20 9.91 8.68 6.08
N ILE A 21 10.85 8.02 5.41
CA ILE A 21 12.28 8.32 5.50
C ILE A 21 12.71 8.96 4.18
N TYR A 22 13.02 10.23 4.22
CA TYR A 22 13.57 10.96 3.08
C TYR A 22 15.09 10.79 3.00
N GLN A 23 15.65 10.87 1.80
CA GLN A 23 17.10 10.78 1.58
C GLN A 23 17.91 11.74 2.46
N SER A 24 17.38 12.93 2.73
CA SER A 24 18.02 13.93 3.59
C SER A 24 18.19 13.49 5.05
N ALA A 25 17.35 12.57 5.52
CA ALA A 25 17.41 12.03 6.88
C ALA A 25 18.37 10.83 7.01
N VAL A 26 18.80 10.23 5.89
CA VAL A 26 19.68 9.06 5.89
C VAL A 26 21.14 9.48 6.02
N GLU A 27 21.86 8.89 7.00
CA GLU A 27 23.30 9.02 7.14
C GLU A 27 24.01 8.06 6.20
N LYS A 28 23.62 6.77 6.26
CA LYS A 28 24.15 5.72 5.38
C LYS A 28 23.19 4.55 5.25
N VAL A 29 23.44 3.74 4.22
CA VAL A 29 22.75 2.47 4.01
C VAL A 29 23.81 1.37 3.88
N ASP A 30 23.81 0.44 4.83
CA ASP A 30 24.72 -0.70 4.87
C ASP A 30 23.99 -1.96 4.39
N GLY A 31 24.66 -2.77 3.58
CA GLY A 31 24.13 -4.03 3.04
C GLY A 31 24.83 -4.41 1.74
N LYS A 32 24.56 -5.63 1.27
CA LYS A 32 25.12 -6.11 0.00
C LYS A 32 24.55 -5.32 -1.18
N GLY A 33 25.33 -5.17 -2.26
CA GLY A 33 24.92 -4.38 -3.42
C GLY A 33 23.58 -4.83 -4.04
N HIS A 34 23.37 -6.15 -4.14
CA HIS A 34 22.12 -6.70 -4.66
C HIS A 34 20.91 -6.41 -3.75
N GLU A 35 21.09 -6.33 -2.43
CA GLU A 35 20.03 -5.93 -1.49
C GLU A 35 19.69 -4.44 -1.66
N ARG A 36 20.71 -3.58 -1.76
CA ARG A 36 20.51 -2.11 -1.95
C ARG A 36 19.82 -1.77 -3.26
N ASN A 37 19.99 -2.60 -4.28
CA ASN A 37 19.40 -2.38 -5.61
C ASN A 37 18.02 -3.01 -5.79
N LYS A 38 17.52 -3.77 -4.79
CA LYS A 38 16.19 -4.41 -4.85
C LYS A 38 15.13 -3.47 -4.25
N PRO A 39 14.27 -2.83 -5.06
CA PRO A 39 13.23 -1.96 -4.56
C PRO A 39 12.27 -2.71 -3.60
N GLY A 40 11.90 -2.06 -2.51
CA GLY A 40 10.93 -2.61 -1.56
C GLY A 40 11.47 -3.60 -0.53
N ILE A 41 12.77 -3.94 -0.58
CA ILE A 41 13.36 -4.85 0.41
C ILE A 41 13.19 -4.31 1.83
N THR A 42 12.89 -5.20 2.78
CA THR A 42 12.82 -4.83 4.19
C THR A 42 14.21 -4.54 4.75
N ALA A 43 14.36 -3.37 5.37
CA ALA A 43 15.57 -2.93 6.05
C ALA A 43 15.30 -2.71 7.54
N ILE A 44 16.33 -2.91 8.36
CA ILE A 44 16.35 -2.40 9.74
C ILE A 44 16.68 -0.91 9.70
N VAL A 45 15.95 -0.12 10.47
CA VAL A 45 16.18 1.30 10.68
C VAL A 45 16.79 1.49 12.06
N GLN A 46 17.92 2.19 12.13
CA GLN A 46 18.61 2.49 13.38
C GLN A 46 19.02 3.96 13.45
N SER A 47 19.25 4.44 14.68
CA SER A 47 19.82 5.77 14.92
C SER A 47 21.30 5.82 14.59
N SER A 48 21.90 7.02 14.61
CA SER A 48 23.35 7.24 14.51
C SER A 48 24.13 6.53 15.64
N THR A 49 23.49 6.28 16.79
CA THR A 49 24.05 5.52 17.92
C THR A 49 23.75 4.01 17.83
N ARG A 50 23.26 3.53 16.70
CA ARG A 50 22.91 2.12 16.42
C ARG A 50 21.77 1.54 17.27
N GLN A 51 20.94 2.39 17.84
CA GLN A 51 19.73 1.96 18.51
C GLN A 51 18.65 1.62 17.46
N PHE A 52 17.94 0.52 17.66
CA PHE A 52 16.83 0.12 16.80
C PHE A 52 15.72 1.18 16.83
N ILE A 53 15.23 1.56 15.66
CA ILE A 53 14.07 2.45 15.49
C ILE A 53 12.89 1.67 14.93
N GLY A 54 13.12 0.78 13.95
CA GLY A 54 12.04 0.04 13.32
C GLY A 54 12.48 -0.75 12.11
N ARG A 55 11.49 -1.18 11.33
CA ARG A 55 11.66 -1.81 10.02
C ARG A 55 10.97 -0.99 8.95
N ALA A 56 11.61 -0.84 7.80
CA ALA A 56 11.08 -0.08 6.67
C ALA A 56 11.26 -0.86 5.36
N ALA A 57 10.40 -0.59 4.40
CA ALA A 57 10.66 -0.94 3.01
C ALA A 57 11.63 0.09 2.42
N TYR A 58 12.75 -0.38 1.91
CA TYR A 58 13.78 0.47 1.29
C TYR A 58 13.64 0.53 -0.22
N ASN A 59 13.76 1.72 -0.79
CA ASN A 59 13.81 1.92 -2.23
C ASN A 59 14.77 3.07 -2.57
N ALA A 60 15.94 2.75 -3.13
CA ALA A 60 16.93 3.75 -3.54
C ALA A 60 16.48 4.66 -4.69
N LYS A 61 15.44 4.26 -5.45
CA LYS A 61 14.93 5.02 -6.60
C LYS A 61 13.88 6.06 -6.21
N SER A 62 13.23 5.89 -5.06
CA SER A 62 12.19 6.78 -4.57
C SER A 62 12.76 7.99 -3.83
N GLN A 63 12.08 9.11 -3.88
CA GLN A 63 12.36 10.26 -3.00
C GLN A 63 12.11 9.93 -1.53
N ILE A 64 11.12 9.08 -1.25
CA ILE A 64 10.88 8.47 0.05
C ILE A 64 11.64 7.16 0.08
N VAL A 65 12.92 7.20 0.46
CA VAL A 65 13.83 6.05 0.40
C VAL A 65 13.49 4.93 1.38
N GLY A 66 12.68 5.23 2.40
CA GLY A 66 12.17 4.24 3.33
C GLY A 66 10.73 4.54 3.73
N ARG A 67 9.88 3.50 3.78
CA ARG A 67 8.52 3.59 4.33
C ARG A 67 8.41 2.64 5.50
N MET A 68 8.11 3.19 6.67
CA MET A 68 8.10 2.43 7.92
C MET A 68 6.98 1.37 7.91
N TRP A 69 7.38 0.13 8.15
CA TRP A 69 6.46 -0.96 8.44
C TRP A 69 6.09 -0.99 9.92
N SER A 70 7.08 -1.00 10.79
CA SER A 70 6.86 -1.17 12.23
C SER A 70 7.96 -0.50 13.03
N LEU A 71 7.61 0.05 14.19
CA LEU A 71 8.54 0.54 15.21
C LEU A 71 8.86 -0.56 16.25
N ARG A 72 8.23 -1.73 16.15
CA ARG A 72 8.38 -2.82 17.11
C ARG A 72 9.51 -3.76 16.67
N GLU A 73 10.39 -4.08 17.60
CA GLU A 73 11.49 -5.01 17.35
C GLU A 73 11.01 -6.46 17.23
N ASP A 74 9.96 -6.82 17.96
CA ASP A 74 9.35 -8.16 17.96
C ASP A 74 8.36 -8.40 16.81
N GLU A 75 8.14 -7.44 15.93
CA GLU A 75 7.21 -7.56 14.80
C GLU A 75 7.98 -7.74 13.48
N PRO A 76 8.14 -8.97 12.97
CA PRO A 76 8.72 -9.20 11.66
C PRO A 76 7.79 -8.73 10.53
N VAL A 77 8.39 -8.30 9.42
CA VAL A 77 7.65 -8.01 8.18
C VAL A 77 7.53 -9.31 7.38
N ASP A 78 6.39 -9.96 7.51
CA ASP A 78 6.09 -11.26 6.91
C ASP A 78 4.64 -11.37 6.41
N HIS A 79 4.30 -12.51 5.82
CA HIS A 79 2.94 -12.81 5.35
C HIS A 79 1.88 -12.67 6.44
N ALA A 80 2.20 -13.07 7.67
CA ALA A 80 1.26 -13.01 8.78
C ALA A 80 0.96 -11.56 9.17
N MET A 81 1.97 -10.70 9.19
CA MET A 81 1.80 -9.27 9.44
C MET A 81 0.93 -8.62 8.36
N ILE A 82 1.22 -8.88 7.08
CA ILE A 82 0.44 -8.31 5.96
C ILE A 82 -1.02 -8.74 6.06
N LYS A 83 -1.29 -10.05 6.22
CA LYS A 83 -2.66 -10.56 6.34
C LYS A 83 -3.41 -9.96 7.53
N ARG A 84 -2.76 -9.86 8.70
CA ARG A 84 -3.36 -9.26 9.89
C ARG A 84 -3.71 -7.79 9.68
N ARG A 85 -2.85 -7.01 9.02
CA ARG A 85 -3.09 -5.59 8.75
C ARG A 85 -4.19 -5.35 7.72
N VAL A 86 -4.25 -6.16 6.66
CA VAL A 86 -5.36 -6.13 5.71
C VAL A 86 -6.68 -6.44 6.43
N GLN A 87 -6.72 -7.51 7.23
CA GLN A 87 -7.92 -7.87 8.00
C GLN A 87 -8.34 -6.73 8.93
N ALA A 88 -7.40 -6.16 9.68
CA ALA A 88 -7.67 -5.04 10.60
C ALA A 88 -8.21 -3.79 9.86
N ALA A 89 -7.71 -3.52 8.65
CA ALA A 89 -8.22 -2.44 7.83
C ALA A 89 -9.67 -2.67 7.39
N ILE A 90 -10.02 -3.89 7.00
CA ILE A 90 -11.39 -4.29 6.64
C ILE A 90 -12.32 -4.21 7.87
N ASP A 91 -11.88 -4.73 9.01
CA ASP A 91 -12.67 -4.73 10.25
C ASP A 91 -13.04 -3.31 10.70
N LYS A 92 -12.15 -2.34 10.53
CA LYS A 92 -12.44 -0.91 10.78
C LYS A 92 -13.59 -0.38 9.91
N ARG A 93 -13.82 -0.96 8.74
CA ARG A 93 -14.85 -0.54 7.77
C ARG A 93 -16.08 -1.43 7.79
N ALA A 94 -16.14 -2.43 8.67
CA ALA A 94 -17.23 -3.41 8.74
C ALA A 94 -18.63 -2.78 8.90
N ALA A 95 -18.74 -1.68 9.63
CA ALA A 95 -20.01 -0.96 9.79
C ALA A 95 -20.47 -0.32 8.48
N VAL A 96 -19.54 0.27 7.71
CA VAL A 96 -19.83 0.88 6.41
C VAL A 96 -20.19 -0.19 5.38
N LEU A 97 -19.44 -1.28 5.36
CA LEU A 97 -19.68 -2.41 4.44
C LEU A 97 -21.07 -3.03 4.61
N ARG A 98 -21.59 -3.12 5.85
CA ARG A 98 -22.92 -3.71 6.12
C ARG A 98 -24.10 -2.89 5.59
N VAL A 99 -23.94 -1.59 5.41
CA VAL A 99 -25.00 -0.67 4.98
C VAL A 99 -24.71 -0.02 3.63
N ALA A 100 -23.67 -0.50 2.95
CA ALA A 100 -23.23 0.09 1.69
C ALA A 100 -24.28 -0.09 0.59
N ASP A 101 -24.49 0.99 -0.17
CA ASP A 101 -25.20 0.92 -1.44
C ASP A 101 -24.44 0.00 -2.41
N PRO A 102 -25.13 -0.88 -3.18
CA PRO A 102 -24.46 -1.76 -4.15
C PRO A 102 -23.59 -1.04 -5.18
N GLN A 103 -23.79 0.25 -5.38
CA GLN A 103 -23.00 1.06 -6.31
C GLN A 103 -22.03 2.02 -5.58
N ALA A 104 -21.89 1.90 -4.25
CA ALA A 104 -20.99 2.74 -3.49
C ALA A 104 -19.53 2.45 -3.82
N LEU A 105 -18.73 3.50 -3.70
CA LEU A 105 -17.28 3.44 -3.65
C LEU A 105 -16.85 3.45 -2.17
N ILE A 106 -16.19 2.39 -1.73
CA ILE A 106 -15.75 2.27 -0.34
C ILE A 106 -14.24 2.12 -0.29
N GLN A 107 -13.55 3.03 0.39
CA GLN A 107 -12.14 2.88 0.67
C GLN A 107 -11.93 1.85 1.79
N LEU A 108 -11.32 0.71 1.46
CA LEU A 108 -11.06 -0.41 2.39
C LEU A 108 -9.69 -0.31 3.06
N VAL A 109 -8.69 0.18 2.34
CA VAL A 109 -7.34 0.38 2.85
C VAL A 109 -6.86 1.78 2.49
N ASP A 110 -6.36 2.50 3.48
CA ASP A 110 -5.76 3.83 3.36
C ASP A 110 -4.30 3.79 3.83
N GLY A 111 -3.47 3.16 3.06
CA GLY A 111 -2.02 3.14 3.12
C GLY A 111 -1.41 3.19 4.51
N GLU A 112 -0.75 4.28 4.79
CA GLU A 112 -0.02 4.53 6.03
C GLU A 112 -0.93 4.49 7.27
N LYS A 113 -2.17 4.95 7.16
CA LYS A 113 -3.15 4.93 8.28
C LYS A 113 -3.53 3.52 8.72
N ASP A 114 -3.43 2.56 7.81
CA ASP A 114 -3.71 1.15 8.09
C ASP A 114 -2.42 0.32 8.24
N GLY A 115 -1.26 0.98 8.27
CA GLY A 115 0.03 0.33 8.43
C GLY A 115 0.47 -0.49 7.21
N LEU A 116 -0.06 -0.17 6.03
CA LEU A 116 0.25 -0.79 4.73
C LEU A 116 0.77 0.30 3.76
N PRO A 117 1.97 0.87 4.01
CA PRO A 117 2.43 2.07 3.32
C PRO A 117 2.39 1.94 1.80
N GLY A 118 1.69 2.89 1.15
CA GLY A 118 1.56 2.95 -0.30
C GLY A 118 0.48 2.03 -0.90
N LEU A 119 -0.31 1.30 -0.08
CA LEU A 119 -1.44 0.51 -0.55
C LEU A 119 -2.73 1.32 -0.49
N GLN A 120 -3.44 1.41 -1.60
CA GLN A 120 -4.83 1.89 -1.63
C GLN A 120 -5.73 0.76 -2.14
N VAL A 121 -6.84 0.51 -1.45
CA VAL A 121 -7.83 -0.46 -1.89
C VAL A 121 -9.22 0.14 -1.78
N HIS A 122 -9.96 0.08 -2.88
CA HIS A 122 -11.36 0.50 -2.96
C HIS A 122 -12.22 -0.67 -3.39
N LEU A 123 -13.40 -0.80 -2.78
CA LEU A 123 -14.46 -1.68 -3.25
C LEU A 123 -15.46 -0.86 -4.07
N TYR A 124 -15.74 -1.32 -5.27
CA TYR A 124 -16.75 -0.80 -6.18
C TYR A 124 -17.85 -1.83 -6.38
N GLY A 125 -19.05 -1.48 -5.96
CA GLY A 125 -20.17 -2.41 -6.00
C GLY A 125 -20.09 -3.45 -4.88
N ALA A 126 -21.16 -3.64 -4.11
CA ALA A 126 -21.15 -4.58 -3.00
C ALA A 126 -21.25 -6.02 -3.48
N GLU A 127 -22.14 -6.33 -4.42
CA GLU A 127 -22.43 -7.66 -4.93
C GLU A 127 -21.93 -7.80 -6.37
N GLY A 128 -21.00 -8.75 -6.61
CA GLY A 128 -20.38 -8.91 -7.93
C GLY A 128 -19.46 -7.75 -8.35
N GLY A 129 -19.00 -6.97 -7.39
CA GLY A 129 -18.15 -5.79 -7.61
C GLY A 129 -16.69 -6.10 -7.85
N TYR A 130 -15.87 -5.04 -7.73
CA TYR A 130 -14.43 -5.11 -7.95
C TYR A 130 -13.65 -4.47 -6.80
N LEU A 131 -12.63 -5.18 -6.34
CA LEU A 131 -11.59 -4.61 -5.48
C LEU A 131 -10.52 -3.97 -6.38
N ILE A 132 -10.43 -2.66 -6.35
CA ILE A 132 -9.40 -1.93 -7.10
C ILE A 132 -8.24 -1.62 -6.18
N CYS A 133 -7.09 -2.21 -6.47
CA CYS A 133 -5.86 -2.08 -5.71
C CYS A 133 -4.87 -1.17 -6.42
N GLN A 134 -4.20 -0.29 -5.68
CA GLN A 134 -3.07 0.49 -6.14
C GLN A 134 -1.87 0.22 -5.22
N PHE A 135 -0.81 -0.35 -5.79
CA PHE A 135 0.45 -0.62 -5.11
C PHE A 135 1.43 0.51 -5.43
N ASN A 136 1.29 1.63 -4.75
CA ASN A 136 1.97 2.89 -5.03
C ASN A 136 3.39 2.98 -4.46
N ALA A 137 3.88 1.94 -3.79
CA ALA A 137 5.23 1.89 -3.25
C ALA A 137 5.84 0.51 -3.45
N ALA A 138 7.15 0.47 -3.68
CA ALA A 138 7.88 -0.76 -3.93
C ALA A 138 7.77 -1.77 -2.77
N GLY A 139 7.66 -1.28 -1.53
CA GLY A 139 7.50 -2.12 -0.35
C GLY A 139 6.25 -2.97 -0.42
N VAL A 140 5.08 -2.37 -0.62
CA VAL A 140 3.82 -3.10 -0.67
C VAL A 140 3.64 -3.87 -1.98
N ASP A 141 4.27 -3.43 -3.07
CA ASP A 141 4.27 -4.16 -4.34
C ASP A 141 4.91 -5.55 -4.21
N MET A 142 5.94 -5.70 -3.38
CA MET A 142 6.53 -7.01 -3.05
C MET A 142 5.56 -7.95 -2.32
N TRP A 143 4.55 -7.40 -1.66
CA TRP A 143 3.55 -8.15 -0.90
C TRP A 143 2.21 -8.29 -1.63
N LYS A 144 2.18 -8.05 -2.94
CA LYS A 144 0.97 -8.08 -3.77
C LYS A 144 0.17 -9.37 -3.57
N VAL A 145 0.80 -10.53 -3.69
CA VAL A 145 0.12 -11.82 -3.55
C VAL A 145 -0.50 -12.02 -2.16
N PRO A 146 0.21 -11.83 -1.03
CA PRO A 146 -0.40 -11.90 0.30
C PRO A 146 -1.54 -10.90 0.52
N VAL A 147 -1.43 -9.69 -0.03
CA VAL A 147 -2.49 -8.67 0.04
C VAL A 147 -3.75 -9.15 -0.67
N VAL A 148 -3.62 -9.60 -1.93
CA VAL A 148 -4.76 -10.11 -2.71
C VAL A 148 -5.43 -11.30 -2.02
N GLN A 149 -4.64 -12.26 -1.54
CA GLN A 149 -5.17 -13.42 -0.80
C GLN A 149 -5.92 -13.02 0.48
N ALA A 150 -5.42 -12.01 1.20
CA ALA A 150 -6.08 -11.52 2.40
C ALA A 150 -7.39 -10.79 2.07
N LEU A 151 -7.41 -9.98 1.02
CA LEU A 151 -8.61 -9.29 0.54
C LEU A 151 -9.70 -10.27 0.12
N LEU A 152 -9.38 -11.26 -0.71
CA LEU A 152 -10.32 -12.29 -1.15
C LEU A 152 -10.91 -13.11 0.00
N LYS A 153 -10.18 -13.23 1.10
CA LYS A 153 -10.67 -13.92 2.31
C LYS A 153 -11.55 -13.03 3.18
N ALA A 154 -11.25 -11.73 3.23
CA ALA A 154 -11.87 -10.79 4.16
C ALA A 154 -13.12 -10.10 3.59
N VAL A 155 -13.24 -10.04 2.27
CA VAL A 155 -14.33 -9.35 1.56
C VAL A 155 -15.01 -10.34 0.63
N ASP A 156 -16.36 -10.35 0.61
CA ASP A 156 -17.13 -11.16 -0.33
C ASP A 156 -17.11 -10.52 -1.73
N CYS A 157 -15.93 -10.55 -2.34
CA CYS A 157 -15.68 -10.04 -3.69
C CYS A 157 -14.59 -10.91 -4.33
N ARG A 158 -14.86 -11.45 -5.51
CA ARG A 158 -13.92 -12.36 -6.21
C ARG A 158 -13.00 -11.65 -7.19
N ASN A 159 -13.35 -10.43 -7.59
CA ASN A 159 -12.65 -9.71 -8.64
C ASN A 159 -11.69 -8.69 -8.02
N VAL A 160 -10.41 -8.82 -8.32
CA VAL A 160 -9.35 -7.91 -7.86
C VAL A 160 -8.61 -7.38 -9.08
N TYR A 161 -8.60 -6.08 -9.26
CA TYR A 161 -7.93 -5.40 -10.37
C TYR A 161 -6.84 -4.47 -9.83
N GLU A 162 -5.68 -4.47 -10.45
CA GLU A 162 -4.63 -3.49 -10.18
C GLU A 162 -4.79 -2.29 -11.10
N ARG A 163 -5.02 -1.13 -10.50
CA ARG A 163 -4.88 0.16 -11.18
C ARG A 163 -3.48 0.68 -10.93
N CYS A 164 -2.84 1.17 -11.96
CA CYS A 164 -1.51 1.78 -11.88
C CYS A 164 -1.58 3.25 -12.25
N ASP A 165 -0.92 4.10 -11.45
CA ASP A 165 -0.56 5.45 -11.87
C ASP A 165 0.84 5.42 -12.48
N PRO A 166 1.01 5.71 -13.79
CA PRO A 166 2.30 5.60 -14.47
C PRO A 166 3.39 6.49 -13.84
N LEU A 167 3.05 7.70 -13.39
CA LEU A 167 4.02 8.63 -12.80
C LEU A 167 4.47 8.17 -11.41
N VAL A 168 3.54 7.70 -10.60
CA VAL A 168 3.85 7.13 -9.28
C VAL A 168 4.72 5.89 -9.43
N ARG A 169 4.35 4.97 -10.32
CA ARG A 169 5.10 3.73 -10.59
C ARG A 169 6.51 4.02 -11.10
N GLN A 170 6.64 4.97 -12.02
CA GLN A 170 7.93 5.42 -12.52
C GLN A 170 8.80 6.01 -11.41
N GLY A 171 8.25 6.85 -10.54
CA GLY A 171 8.95 7.44 -9.39
C GLY A 171 9.44 6.40 -8.38
N GLU A 172 8.76 5.28 -8.26
CA GLU A 172 9.15 4.13 -7.43
C GLU A 172 10.07 3.13 -8.19
N GLY A 173 10.30 3.33 -9.48
CA GLY A 173 11.07 2.41 -10.32
C GLY A 173 10.38 1.06 -10.53
N LEU A 174 9.05 1.05 -10.52
CA LEU A 174 8.20 -0.11 -10.70
C LEU A 174 7.64 -0.19 -12.13
N PRO A 175 7.37 -1.39 -12.66
CA PRO A 175 6.72 -1.55 -13.95
C PRO A 175 5.27 -1.05 -13.88
N ASN A 176 4.78 -0.48 -14.99
CA ASN A 176 3.39 -0.07 -15.13
C ASN A 176 2.60 -1.19 -15.81
N THR A 177 2.05 -2.11 -15.04
CA THR A 177 1.34 -3.31 -15.51
C THR A 177 -0.02 -3.44 -14.83
N PRO A 178 -1.01 -2.58 -15.18
CA PRO A 178 -2.36 -2.73 -14.67
C PRO A 178 -3.00 -4.03 -15.22
N GLY A 179 -4.00 -4.56 -14.52
CA GLY A 179 -4.74 -5.74 -14.96
C GLY A 179 -5.40 -6.51 -13.82
N ALA A 180 -6.15 -7.55 -14.16
CA ALA A 180 -6.78 -8.44 -13.19
C ALA A 180 -5.72 -9.22 -12.40
N LEU A 181 -5.84 -9.20 -11.09
CA LEU A 181 -5.04 -10.00 -10.16
C LEU A 181 -5.79 -11.26 -9.71
N ALA A 182 -7.13 -11.22 -9.77
CA ALA A 182 -8.01 -12.35 -9.52
C ALA A 182 -9.39 -12.08 -10.11
N GLY A 183 -10.09 -13.15 -10.51
CA GLY A 183 -11.43 -13.06 -11.08
C GLY A 183 -11.47 -12.46 -12.48
N ASP A 184 -12.55 -11.78 -12.79
CA ASP A 184 -12.80 -11.23 -14.12
C ASP A 184 -12.21 -9.82 -14.29
N GLU A 185 -11.85 -9.48 -15.53
CA GLU A 185 -11.51 -8.10 -15.90
C GLU A 185 -12.75 -7.19 -15.73
N PRO A 186 -12.60 -6.00 -15.12
CA PRO A 186 -13.70 -5.06 -15.04
C PRO A 186 -14.08 -4.52 -16.41
N PRO A 187 -15.34 -4.11 -16.61
CA PRO A 187 -15.71 -3.34 -17.80
C PRO A 187 -14.99 -1.99 -17.80
N ASP A 188 -14.78 -1.40 -18.97
CA ASP A 188 -14.11 -0.10 -19.13
C ASP A 188 -14.71 0.98 -18.23
N ARG A 189 -16.00 0.89 -17.96
CA ARG A 189 -16.73 1.84 -17.11
C ARG A 189 -17.63 1.11 -16.12
N LEU A 190 -17.49 1.45 -14.85
CA LEU A 190 -18.41 1.05 -13.80
C LEU A 190 -19.29 2.23 -13.39
N MET A 191 -20.58 1.94 -13.13
CA MET A 191 -21.46 2.93 -12.52
C MET A 191 -21.18 3.03 -11.03
N VAL A 192 -20.73 4.17 -10.57
CA VAL A 192 -20.41 4.43 -9.17
C VAL A 192 -21.27 5.57 -8.61
N ARG A 193 -21.64 5.44 -7.34
CA ARG A 193 -22.40 6.46 -6.62
C ARG A 193 -21.45 7.37 -5.84
N GLU A 194 -21.45 8.64 -6.25
CA GLU A 194 -20.77 9.72 -5.53
C GLU A 194 -21.85 10.60 -4.85
N GLY A 195 -22.09 10.39 -3.58
CA GLY A 195 -23.17 11.02 -2.86
C GLY A 195 -24.55 10.66 -3.44
N LYS A 196 -25.28 11.64 -3.96
CA LYS A 196 -26.59 11.42 -4.61
C LYS A 196 -26.50 11.15 -6.12
N ARG A 197 -25.31 11.29 -6.69
CA ARG A 197 -25.09 11.16 -8.13
C ARG A 197 -24.58 9.78 -8.49
N LEU A 198 -25.16 9.20 -9.55
CA LEU A 198 -24.63 8.00 -10.20
C LEU A 198 -23.90 8.44 -11.48
N ALA A 199 -22.63 8.06 -11.61
CA ALA A 199 -21.79 8.45 -12.75
C ALA A 199 -20.95 7.26 -13.24
N PRO A 200 -20.69 7.16 -14.55
CA PRO A 200 -19.75 6.18 -15.06
C PRO A 200 -18.32 6.56 -14.68
N MET A 201 -17.57 5.62 -14.15
CA MET A 201 -16.16 5.77 -13.79
C MET A 201 -15.32 4.89 -14.68
N ASP A 202 -14.24 5.46 -15.21
CA ASP A 202 -13.18 4.72 -15.89
C ASP A 202 -12.33 3.95 -14.86
N ILE A 203 -12.23 2.64 -15.03
CA ILE A 203 -11.53 1.78 -14.07
C ILE A 203 -10.03 2.02 -14.09
N ALA A 204 -9.45 2.21 -15.26
CA ALA A 204 -8.00 2.36 -15.40
C ALA A 204 -7.50 3.66 -14.76
N THR A 205 -8.25 4.75 -14.91
CA THR A 205 -7.85 6.08 -14.42
C THR A 205 -8.52 6.47 -13.10
N GLY A 206 -9.69 5.89 -12.78
CA GLY A 206 -10.53 6.33 -11.68
C GLY A 206 -11.30 7.62 -11.94
N PHE A 207 -11.26 8.11 -13.17
CA PHE A 207 -11.97 9.33 -13.56
C PHE A 207 -13.46 9.07 -13.69
N THR A 208 -14.28 9.91 -13.07
CA THR A 208 -15.73 9.90 -13.20
C THR A 208 -16.17 10.88 -14.29
N TYR A 209 -16.95 10.38 -15.25
CA TYR A 209 -17.43 11.21 -16.35
C TYR A 209 -18.63 12.07 -15.90
N PRO A 210 -18.65 13.36 -16.22
CA PRO A 210 -19.86 14.15 -16.14
C PRO A 210 -20.90 13.59 -17.13
N ARG A 211 -22.17 13.60 -16.75
CA ARG A 211 -23.28 13.33 -17.68
C ARG A 211 -23.48 14.50 -18.60
#